data_659c355ae5ee8cee6dc09780f11a7d97
#
_entry.id   659c355ae5ee8cee6dc09780f11a7d97
#
_cell.length_a   1.000
_cell.length_b   1.000
_cell.length_c   1.000
_cell.angle_alpha   90.00
_cell.angle_beta   90.00
_cell.angle_gamma   90.00
#
_symmetry.space_group_name_H-M   'P 1'
#
loop_
_entity.id
_entity.type
_entity.pdbx_description
1 polymer ?
#
loop_
_entity_poly.entity_id
_entity_poly.type
_entity_poly.pdbx_seq_one_letter_code
_entity_poly.pdbx_strand_id
1 'polypeptide(L)' 'EKGMEKGIAEGVLQTARNLKNLGFNISDIQKATGLSEETIKGL' A
#
# COMPACT_ATOMS: atom_id res chain seq x y z
N GLU A 1 15.26 6.88 9.21
CA GLU A 1 14.49 7.10 8.02
C GLU A 1 13.27 6.22 7.97
N LYS A 2 13.46 4.96 8.30
CA LYS A 2 12.31 4.07 8.34
C LYS A 2 11.37 4.45 9.45
N GLY A 3 11.92 4.91 10.55
CA GLY A 3 11.10 5.34 11.66
C GLY A 3 10.25 6.54 11.31
N MET A 4 10.80 7.44 10.53
CA MET A 4 10.07 8.64 10.17
C MET A 4 8.93 8.35 9.23
N GLU A 5 9.14 7.42 8.34
CA GLU A 5 8.12 7.12 7.35
C GLU A 5 7.06 6.18 7.89
N LYS A 6 7.29 5.63 9.04
CA LYS A 6 6.40 4.60 9.56
C LYS A 6 4.97 5.09 9.73
N GLY A 7 4.81 6.26 10.33
CA GLY A 7 3.47 6.78 10.56
C GLY A 7 2.72 7.04 9.26
N ILE A 8 3.41 7.64 8.30
CA ILE A 8 2.79 7.93 7.02
C ILE A 8 2.55 6.64 6.24
N ALA A 9 3.53 5.74 6.30
CA ALA A 9 3.42 4.50 5.55
C ALA A 9 2.28 3.63 6.06
N GLU A 10 2.00 3.68 7.36
CA GLU A 10 0.92 2.87 7.90
C GLU A 10 -0.43 3.27 7.33
N GLY A 11 -0.64 4.58 7.15
CA GLY A 11 -1.88 5.04 6.55
C GLY A 11 -2.01 4.58 5.12
N VAL A 12 -0.92 4.65 4.37
CA VAL A 12 -0.92 4.22 2.98
C VAL A 12 -1.10 2.70 2.90
N LEU A 13 -0.44 1.97 3.79
CA LEU A 13 -0.57 0.52 3.81
C LEU A 13 -2.00 0.10 4.12
N GLN A 14 -2.64 0.80 5.05
CA GLN A 14 -4.01 0.49 5.38
C GLN A 14 -4.91 0.72 4.18
N THR A 15 -4.70 1.84 3.47
CA THR A 15 -5.47 2.14 2.28
C THR A 15 -5.24 1.08 1.21
N ALA A 16 -3.98 0.69 1.01
CA ALA A 16 -3.67 -0.32 0.00
C ALA A 16 -4.33 -1.65 0.35
N ARG A 17 -4.34 -2.00 1.62
CA ARG A 17 -5.00 -3.24 2.04
C ARG A 17 -6.50 -3.18 1.75
N ASN A 18 -7.11 -2.04 2.03
CA ASN A 18 -8.52 -1.88 1.76
C ASN A 18 -8.81 -2.01 0.28
N LEU A 19 -7.98 -1.41 -0.56
CA LEU A 19 -8.15 -1.51 -2.00
C LEU A 19 -8.00 -2.96 -2.47
N LYS A 20 -7.04 -3.67 -1.88
CA LYS A 20 -6.82 -5.05 -2.23
C LYS A 20 -8.05 -5.90 -1.88
N ASN A 21 -8.62 -5.65 -0.71
CA ASN A 21 -9.81 -6.37 -0.28
C ASN A 21 -11.02 -6.06 -1.16
N LEU A 22 -11.05 -4.87 -1.73
CA LEU A 22 -12.13 -4.48 -2.63
C LEU A 22 -12.01 -5.11 -4.01
N GLY A 23 -10.87 -5.73 -4.29
CA GLY A 23 -10.69 -6.42 -5.56
C GLY A 23 -9.91 -5.63 -6.60
N PHE A 24 -9.25 -4.56 -6.18
CA PHE A 24 -8.43 -3.78 -7.11
C PHE A 24 -7.17 -4.56 -7.49
N ASN A 25 -6.71 -4.33 -8.71
CA ASN A 25 -5.48 -4.92 -9.18
C ASN A 25 -4.29 -4.32 -8.47
N ILE A 26 -3.22 -5.11 -8.33
CA ILE A 26 -2.00 -4.61 -7.71
C ILE A 26 -1.48 -3.41 -8.48
N SER A 27 -1.57 -3.45 -9.79
CA SER A 27 -1.11 -2.34 -10.62
C SER A 27 -1.86 -1.05 -10.28
N ASP A 28 -3.17 -1.14 -10.10
CA ASP A 28 -3.96 0.01 -9.74
C ASP A 28 -3.61 0.51 -8.36
N ILE A 29 -3.41 -0.40 -7.43
CA ILE A 29 -3.05 -0.04 -6.06
C ILE A 29 -1.69 0.65 -6.04
N GLN A 30 -0.75 0.17 -6.86
CA GLN A 30 0.55 0.81 -6.96
C GLN A 30 0.42 2.27 -7.40
N LYS A 31 -0.41 2.50 -8.40
CA LYS A 31 -0.60 3.85 -8.89
C LYS A 31 -1.27 4.74 -7.86
N ALA A 32 -2.19 4.19 -7.12
CA ALA A 32 -2.94 4.97 -6.14
C ALA A 32 -2.11 5.26 -4.90
N THR A 33 -1.25 4.33 -4.51
CA THR A 33 -0.51 4.45 -3.25
C THR A 33 0.96 4.75 -3.42
N GLY A 34 1.52 4.42 -4.58
CA GLY A 34 2.95 4.57 -4.78
C GLY A 34 3.77 3.45 -4.16
N LEU A 35 3.12 2.42 -3.64
CA LEU A 35 3.83 1.31 -3.04
C LEU A 35 4.34 0.36 -4.12
N SER A 36 5.34 -0.45 -3.76
CA SER A 36 5.88 -1.44 -4.67
C SER A 36 4.94 -2.64 -4.72
N GLU A 37 5.06 -3.38 -5.81
CA GLU A 37 4.25 -4.58 -5.99
C GLU A 37 4.46 -5.58 -4.85
N GLU A 38 5.71 -5.75 -4.46
CA GLU A 38 6.02 -6.69 -3.39
C GLU A 38 5.37 -6.29 -2.09
N THR A 39 5.37 -5.00 -1.80
CA THR A 39 4.74 -4.51 -0.59
C THR A 39 3.25 -4.81 -0.59
N ILE A 40 2.61 -4.56 -1.72
CA ILE A 40 1.17 -4.77 -1.84
C ILE A 40 0.84 -6.25 -1.74
N LYS A 41 1.63 -7.10 -2.34
CA LYS A 41 1.39 -8.53 -2.27
C LYS A 41 1.46 -9.06 -0.85
N GLY A 42 2.27 -8.41 -0.02
CA GLY A 42 2.45 -8.83 1.36
C GLY A 42 1.36 -8.35 2.31
N LEU A 43 0.45 -7.56 1.81
CA LEU A 43 -0.61 -7.02 2.68
C LEU A 43 -1.70 -8.03 3.00
#